data_c5ed28f01acc9261ca36005f36478223
#
_entry.id   c5ed28f01acc9261ca36005f36478223
#
_cell.length_a   1.000
_cell.length_b   1.000
_cell.length_c   1.000
_cell.angle_alpha   90.00
_cell.angle_beta   90.00
_cell.angle_gamma   90.00
#
_symmetry.space_group_name_H-M   'P 1'
#
loop_
_entity.id
_entity.type
_entity.pdbx_description
1 polymer ?
#
loop_
_entity_poly.entity_id
_entity_poly.type
_entity_poly.pdbx_seq_one_letter_code
_entity_poly.pdbx_strand_id
1 'polypeptide(L)'
;MKTKNLLLVLVVGAMALGCNSVNQTSAPLKTAADTASFYLGYLNGNGMAQMGMTDLNMNALVAGMNSALQKKEMKTDQRDMEMYLNNYFQKLSIMRAAANLEKGKKFLAENAKKAGVDTLSDGIQYKVIKAGEGPKPQETDIVKVNYKGTLLDGTEFDSSYKRGEPAEFPLNRVIPGWTKSLKEMPVGSTWEIYIPSDQAYGPRGGGPIGPNETLIFEVELLEIVSPEADKK
;
A
#
# COMPACT_ATOMS: atom_id res chain seq x y z
N MET A 1 -42.96 -6.12 -72.72
CA MET A 1 -41.82 -5.41 -72.07
C MET A 1 -42.10 -5.27 -70.60
N LYS A 2 -41.34 -5.96 -69.76
CA LYS A 2 -41.57 -6.02 -68.29
C LYS A 2 -40.61 -5.02 -67.63
N THR A 3 -41.16 -3.98 -67.01
CA THR A 3 -40.41 -3.04 -66.19
C THR A 3 -40.19 -3.63 -64.78
N LYS A 4 -38.93 -3.81 -64.41
CA LYS A 4 -38.54 -4.27 -63.07
C LYS A 4 -38.40 -3.04 -62.18
N ASN A 5 -39.28 -2.94 -61.17
CA ASN A 5 -39.18 -1.98 -60.09
C ASN A 5 -38.07 -2.43 -59.15
N LEU A 6 -37.02 -1.61 -59.01
CA LEU A 6 -35.93 -1.80 -58.03
C LEU A 6 -36.36 -1.08 -56.75
N LEU A 7 -36.75 -1.85 -55.74
CA LEU A 7 -37.06 -1.35 -54.42
C LEU A 7 -35.75 -1.07 -53.67
N LEU A 8 -35.44 0.23 -53.46
CA LEU A 8 -34.31 0.66 -52.65
C LEU A 8 -34.72 0.59 -51.20
N VAL A 9 -34.25 -0.44 -50.45
CA VAL A 9 -34.44 -0.54 -49.00
C VAL A 9 -33.41 0.34 -48.33
N LEU A 10 -33.84 1.49 -47.82
CA LEU A 10 -33.06 2.34 -46.93
C LEU A 10 -33.00 1.66 -45.54
N VAL A 11 -31.89 1.03 -45.22
CA VAL A 11 -31.61 0.57 -43.85
C VAL A 11 -31.18 1.81 -43.06
N VAL A 12 -32.13 2.42 -42.36
CA VAL A 12 -31.81 3.40 -41.32
C VAL A 12 -31.23 2.64 -40.14
N GLY A 13 -29.90 2.60 -40.05
CA GLY A 13 -29.20 2.09 -38.89
C GLY A 13 -29.43 3.02 -37.71
N ALA A 14 -30.33 2.65 -36.83
CA ALA A 14 -30.44 3.26 -35.50
C ALA A 14 -29.13 3.02 -34.76
N MET A 15 -28.25 4.03 -34.74
CA MET A 15 -27.16 4.07 -33.77
C MET A 15 -27.80 4.21 -32.38
N ALA A 16 -28.01 3.07 -31.71
CA ALA A 16 -28.25 3.04 -30.29
C ALA A 16 -26.99 3.61 -29.62
N LEU A 17 -27.07 4.87 -29.22
CA LEU A 17 -26.16 5.46 -28.25
C LEU A 17 -26.35 4.68 -26.94
N GLY A 18 -25.64 3.57 -26.82
CA GLY A 18 -25.54 2.84 -25.56
C GLY A 18 -24.86 3.78 -24.56
N CYS A 19 -25.60 4.26 -23.59
CA CYS A 19 -25.05 4.80 -22.35
C CYS A 19 -24.24 3.68 -21.70
N ASN A 20 -22.97 3.58 -22.04
CA ASN A 20 -22.03 2.73 -21.30
C ASN A 20 -21.92 3.33 -19.90
N SER A 21 -22.61 2.75 -18.95
CA SER A 21 -22.37 3.01 -17.53
C SER A 21 -20.94 2.62 -17.21
N VAL A 22 -20.17 3.54 -16.65
CA VAL A 22 -18.76 3.36 -16.28
C VAL A 22 -18.57 2.33 -15.16
N ASN A 23 -19.65 1.69 -14.70
CA ASN A 23 -19.65 0.62 -13.67
C ASN A 23 -19.32 -0.78 -14.22
N GLN A 24 -18.62 -0.91 -15.34
CA GLN A 24 -18.17 -2.23 -15.78
C GLN A 24 -16.97 -2.67 -14.93
N THR A 25 -17.16 -3.70 -14.12
CA THR A 25 -16.13 -4.36 -13.32
C THR A 25 -15.20 -5.23 -14.16
N SER A 26 -15.53 -5.48 -15.43
CA SER A 26 -14.70 -6.22 -16.40
C SER A 26 -14.85 -5.65 -17.80
N ALA A 27 -13.73 -5.47 -18.48
CA ALA A 27 -13.66 -5.11 -19.89
C ALA A 27 -13.03 -6.26 -20.68
N PRO A 28 -13.59 -6.69 -21.81
CA PRO A 28 -12.96 -7.71 -22.65
C PRO A 28 -11.68 -7.13 -23.30
N LEU A 29 -10.54 -7.75 -23.00
CA LEU A 29 -9.24 -7.37 -23.57
C LEU A 29 -8.99 -8.15 -24.85
N LYS A 30 -9.52 -7.68 -25.98
CA LYS A 30 -9.45 -8.37 -27.28
C LYS A 30 -8.28 -7.90 -28.15
N THR A 31 -7.81 -6.68 -27.94
CA THR A 31 -6.74 -6.06 -28.70
C THR A 31 -5.59 -5.62 -27.82
N ALA A 32 -4.43 -5.37 -28.40
CA ALA A 32 -3.29 -4.77 -27.69
C ALA A 32 -3.65 -3.40 -27.10
N ALA A 33 -4.48 -2.63 -27.79
CA ALA A 33 -4.96 -1.32 -27.31
C ALA A 33 -5.87 -1.47 -26.07
N ASP A 34 -6.75 -2.47 -26.04
CA ASP A 34 -7.58 -2.75 -24.86
C ASP A 34 -6.71 -3.11 -23.64
N THR A 35 -5.72 -3.98 -23.86
CA THR A 35 -4.78 -4.41 -22.82
C THR A 35 -3.97 -3.22 -22.28
N ALA A 36 -3.42 -2.38 -23.16
CA ALA A 36 -2.67 -1.19 -22.77
C ALA A 36 -3.54 -0.20 -22.01
N SER A 37 -4.77 0.03 -22.45
CA SER A 37 -5.73 0.91 -21.77
C SER A 37 -6.08 0.41 -20.38
N PHE A 38 -6.30 -0.91 -20.23
CA PHE A 38 -6.56 -1.53 -18.94
C PHE A 38 -5.37 -1.37 -17.97
N TYR A 39 -4.15 -1.63 -18.46
CA TYR A 39 -2.96 -1.50 -17.62
C TYR A 39 -2.70 -0.06 -17.21
N LEU A 40 -2.91 0.92 -18.09
CA LEU A 40 -2.86 2.33 -17.73
C LEU A 40 -3.88 2.68 -16.64
N GLY A 41 -5.12 2.22 -16.79
CA GLY A 41 -6.17 2.40 -15.78
C GLY A 41 -5.80 1.76 -14.44
N TYR A 42 -5.30 0.52 -14.45
CA TYR A 42 -4.90 -0.22 -13.25
C TYR A 42 -3.76 0.48 -12.50
N LEU A 43 -2.68 0.87 -13.21
CA LEU A 43 -1.53 1.53 -12.59
C LEU A 43 -1.89 2.90 -11.99
N ASN A 44 -2.68 3.70 -12.71
CA ASN A 44 -3.17 4.97 -12.19
C ASN A 44 -4.11 4.77 -10.99
N GLY A 45 -5.05 3.83 -11.09
CA GLY A 45 -5.97 3.50 -10.00
C GLY A 45 -5.24 3.03 -8.75
N ASN A 46 -4.20 2.19 -8.89
CA ASN A 46 -3.37 1.76 -7.79
C ASN A 46 -2.64 2.95 -7.12
N GLY A 47 -2.06 3.86 -7.90
CA GLY A 47 -1.46 5.09 -7.36
C GLY A 47 -2.46 5.96 -6.61
N MET A 48 -3.67 6.13 -7.14
CA MET A 48 -4.76 6.86 -6.48
C MET A 48 -5.18 6.20 -5.16
N ALA A 49 -5.30 4.87 -5.14
CA ALA A 49 -5.63 4.11 -3.93
C ALA A 49 -4.54 4.27 -2.84
N GLN A 50 -3.27 4.22 -3.21
CA GLN A 50 -2.14 4.46 -2.30
C GLN A 50 -2.18 5.88 -1.70
N MET A 51 -2.59 6.89 -2.48
CA MET A 51 -2.84 8.25 -1.99
C MET A 51 -4.11 8.36 -1.13
N GLY A 52 -4.90 7.28 -1.00
CA GLY A 52 -6.14 7.22 -0.23
C GLY A 52 -7.37 7.75 -0.95
N MET A 53 -7.31 7.89 -2.26
CA MET A 53 -8.46 8.27 -3.10
C MET A 53 -9.33 7.04 -3.37
N THR A 54 -10.08 6.60 -2.39
CA THR A 54 -10.95 5.40 -2.50
C THR A 54 -12.38 5.73 -2.93
N ASP A 55 -12.78 7.01 -2.83
CA ASP A 55 -14.11 7.50 -3.19
C ASP A 55 -14.03 8.44 -4.40
N LEU A 56 -13.67 7.87 -5.56
CA LEU A 56 -13.54 8.61 -6.81
C LEU A 56 -14.85 8.60 -7.60
N ASN A 57 -15.25 9.79 -8.07
CA ASN A 57 -16.28 9.87 -9.11
C ASN A 57 -15.68 9.46 -10.46
N MET A 58 -15.84 8.17 -10.81
CA MET A 58 -15.30 7.61 -12.05
C MET A 58 -15.83 8.28 -13.30
N ASN A 59 -17.09 8.77 -13.31
CA ASN A 59 -17.65 9.49 -14.45
C ASN A 59 -16.92 10.82 -14.66
N ALA A 60 -16.64 11.56 -13.57
CA ALA A 60 -15.90 12.83 -13.65
C ALA A 60 -14.45 12.59 -14.09
N LEU A 61 -13.79 11.54 -13.57
CA LEU A 61 -12.44 11.18 -13.96
C LEU A 61 -12.35 10.88 -15.45
N VAL A 62 -13.21 10.00 -15.96
CA VAL A 62 -13.26 9.65 -17.39
C VAL A 62 -13.61 10.84 -18.26
N ALA A 63 -14.52 11.72 -17.82
CA ALA A 63 -14.85 12.96 -18.55
C ALA A 63 -13.63 13.90 -18.65
N GLY A 64 -12.84 14.03 -17.57
CA GLY A 64 -11.60 14.80 -17.58
C GLY A 64 -10.57 14.22 -18.57
N MET A 65 -10.35 12.90 -18.52
CA MET A 65 -9.45 12.21 -19.45
C MET A 65 -9.87 12.39 -20.90
N ASN A 66 -11.16 12.21 -21.21
CA ASN A 66 -11.70 12.40 -22.55
C ASN A 66 -11.53 13.84 -23.05
N SER A 67 -11.74 14.85 -22.18
CA SER A 67 -11.53 16.24 -22.52
C SER A 67 -10.08 16.52 -22.91
N ALA A 68 -9.14 15.99 -22.14
CA ALA A 68 -7.71 16.13 -22.41
C ALA A 68 -7.29 15.44 -23.73
N LEU A 69 -7.75 14.20 -23.95
CA LEU A 69 -7.45 13.45 -25.20
C LEU A 69 -8.02 14.14 -26.45
N GLN A 70 -9.18 14.78 -26.31
CA GLN A 70 -9.81 15.56 -27.40
C GLN A 70 -9.25 16.97 -27.51
N LYS A 71 -8.24 17.34 -26.72
CA LYS A 71 -7.63 18.69 -26.70
C LYS A 71 -8.66 19.81 -26.51
N LYS A 72 -9.70 19.54 -25.70
CA LYS A 72 -10.68 20.56 -25.36
C LYS A 72 -10.06 21.63 -24.49
N GLU A 73 -10.33 22.86 -24.76
CA GLU A 73 -9.90 23.99 -23.94
C GLU A 73 -10.55 23.92 -22.56
N MET A 74 -9.75 24.04 -21.51
CA MET A 74 -10.21 24.11 -20.13
C MET A 74 -10.34 25.58 -19.72
N LYS A 75 -11.42 25.88 -18.97
CA LYS A 75 -11.62 27.23 -18.42
C LYS A 75 -10.68 27.51 -17.21
N THR A 76 -10.23 26.49 -16.55
CA THR A 76 -9.31 26.56 -15.41
C THR A 76 -7.90 26.32 -15.92
N ASP A 77 -6.93 27.14 -15.52
CA ASP A 77 -5.56 26.93 -15.92
C ASP A 77 -4.92 25.74 -15.15
N GLN A 78 -3.82 25.25 -15.65
CA GLN A 78 -3.16 24.06 -15.09
C GLN A 78 -2.68 24.30 -13.64
N ARG A 79 -2.21 25.49 -13.34
CA ARG A 79 -1.72 25.86 -11.99
C ARG A 79 -2.85 25.78 -10.95
N ASP A 80 -4.02 26.31 -11.30
CA ASP A 80 -5.18 26.28 -10.42
C ASP A 80 -5.68 24.86 -10.19
N MET A 81 -5.66 24.01 -11.22
CA MET A 81 -5.97 22.57 -11.08
C MET A 81 -4.99 21.87 -10.14
N GLU A 82 -3.69 22.09 -10.33
CA GLU A 82 -2.63 21.51 -9.48
C GLU A 82 -2.75 21.99 -8.03
N MET A 83 -3.01 23.28 -7.82
CA MET A 83 -3.20 23.85 -6.48
C MET A 83 -4.43 23.26 -5.79
N TYR A 84 -5.54 23.11 -6.51
CA TYR A 84 -6.75 22.46 -5.98
C TYR A 84 -6.48 21.01 -5.57
N LEU A 85 -5.82 20.24 -6.42
CA LEU A 85 -5.46 18.84 -6.14
C LEU A 85 -4.51 18.73 -4.95
N ASN A 86 -3.49 19.56 -4.87
CA ASN A 86 -2.55 19.57 -3.75
C ASN A 86 -3.26 19.84 -2.42
N ASN A 87 -4.16 20.83 -2.38
CA ASN A 87 -4.97 21.13 -1.19
C ASN A 87 -5.91 19.96 -0.83
N TYR A 88 -6.50 19.32 -1.82
CA TYR A 88 -7.36 18.15 -1.62
C TYR A 88 -6.57 16.98 -1.04
N PHE A 89 -5.42 16.65 -1.61
CA PHE A 89 -4.56 15.56 -1.11
C PHE A 89 -4.03 15.83 0.30
N GLN A 90 -3.67 17.07 0.61
CA GLN A 90 -3.26 17.45 1.95
C GLN A 90 -4.36 17.20 2.98
N LYS A 91 -5.60 17.64 2.69
CA LYS A 91 -6.75 17.37 3.55
C LYS A 91 -7.00 15.87 3.73
N LEU A 92 -6.96 15.12 2.64
CA LEU A 92 -7.15 13.67 2.66
C LEU A 92 -6.09 12.98 3.53
N SER A 93 -4.82 13.38 3.38
CA SER A 93 -3.71 12.86 4.18
C SER A 93 -3.90 13.14 5.69
N ILE A 94 -4.32 14.35 6.05
CA ILE A 94 -4.60 14.72 7.46
C ILE A 94 -5.74 13.86 8.04
N MET A 95 -6.81 13.68 7.29
CA MET A 95 -7.94 12.84 7.72
C MET A 95 -7.53 11.38 7.91
N ARG A 96 -6.75 10.83 6.97
CA ARG A 96 -6.22 9.47 7.09
C ARG A 96 -5.28 9.32 8.27
N ALA A 97 -4.38 10.29 8.47
CA ALA A 97 -3.47 10.29 9.61
C ALA A 97 -4.20 10.23 10.95
N ALA A 98 -5.28 10.99 11.10
CA ALA A 98 -6.11 10.99 12.31
C ALA A 98 -6.84 9.64 12.46
N ALA A 99 -7.47 9.15 11.40
CA ALA A 99 -8.20 7.87 11.41
C ALA A 99 -7.27 6.68 11.73
N ASN A 100 -6.09 6.61 11.10
CA ASN A 100 -5.11 5.56 11.34
C ASN A 100 -4.56 5.60 12.76
N LEU A 101 -4.28 6.79 13.30
CA LEU A 101 -3.82 6.95 14.67
C LEU A 101 -4.85 6.41 15.68
N GLU A 102 -6.12 6.74 15.51
CA GLU A 102 -7.19 6.25 16.41
C GLU A 102 -7.42 4.74 16.24
N LYS A 103 -7.40 4.22 15.00
CA LYS A 103 -7.47 2.79 14.72
C LYS A 103 -6.30 2.04 15.37
N GLY A 104 -5.08 2.59 15.27
CA GLY A 104 -3.87 2.02 15.86
C GLY A 104 -3.93 2.00 17.39
N LYS A 105 -4.30 3.10 18.02
CA LYS A 105 -4.46 3.18 19.48
C LYS A 105 -5.48 2.15 19.99
N LYS A 106 -6.64 2.08 19.33
CA LYS A 106 -7.68 1.12 19.70
C LYS A 106 -7.18 -0.32 19.57
N PHE A 107 -6.54 -0.64 18.44
CA PHE A 107 -5.95 -1.96 18.21
C PHE A 107 -4.95 -2.33 19.29
N LEU A 108 -3.97 -1.48 19.61
CA LEU A 108 -2.95 -1.75 20.60
C LEU A 108 -3.54 -1.90 22.01
N ALA A 109 -4.54 -1.07 22.38
CA ALA A 109 -5.23 -1.17 23.66
C ALA A 109 -6.00 -2.50 23.83
N GLU A 110 -6.56 -3.03 22.76
CA GLU A 110 -7.22 -4.33 22.72
C GLU A 110 -6.21 -5.48 22.67
N ASN A 111 -5.13 -5.31 21.92
CA ASN A 111 -4.10 -6.33 21.73
C ASN A 111 -3.32 -6.60 23.01
N ALA A 112 -3.02 -5.57 23.80
CA ALA A 112 -2.36 -5.71 25.12
C ALA A 112 -3.12 -6.61 26.12
N LYS A 113 -4.41 -6.85 25.90
CA LYS A 113 -5.25 -7.71 26.76
C LYS A 113 -5.23 -9.17 26.34
N LYS A 114 -4.64 -9.48 25.17
CA LYS A 114 -4.60 -10.86 24.66
C LYS A 114 -3.54 -11.67 25.38
N ALA A 115 -3.84 -12.93 25.63
CA ALA A 115 -2.90 -13.84 26.26
C ALA A 115 -1.61 -14.01 25.42
N GLY A 116 -0.47 -13.90 26.07
CA GLY A 116 0.85 -14.05 25.45
C GLY A 116 1.34 -12.81 24.71
N VAL A 117 0.64 -11.67 24.81
CA VAL A 117 1.11 -10.36 24.34
C VAL A 117 1.73 -9.60 25.50
N ASP A 118 2.99 -9.23 25.34
CA ASP A 118 3.74 -8.39 26.27
C ASP A 118 4.02 -7.02 25.66
N THR A 119 4.37 -6.04 26.50
CA THR A 119 4.64 -4.67 26.06
C THR A 119 6.07 -4.27 26.42
N LEU A 120 6.79 -3.76 25.43
CA LEU A 120 8.09 -3.10 25.58
C LEU A 120 7.91 -1.60 25.84
N SER A 121 9.02 -0.85 25.86
CA SER A 121 8.97 0.62 25.95
C SER A 121 8.20 1.23 24.78
N ASP A 122 7.68 2.44 24.99
CA ASP A 122 7.02 3.27 23.97
C ASP A 122 5.81 2.60 23.28
N GLY A 123 5.13 1.70 24.02
CA GLY A 123 3.90 1.07 23.53
C GLY A 123 4.08 0.01 22.45
N ILE A 124 5.31 -0.39 22.16
CA ILE A 124 5.60 -1.53 21.27
C ILE A 124 5.14 -2.80 21.99
N GLN A 125 4.42 -3.65 21.28
CA GLN A 125 3.96 -4.93 21.81
C GLN A 125 4.56 -6.08 21.01
N TYR A 126 4.67 -7.23 21.63
CA TYR A 126 5.14 -8.44 20.99
C TYR A 126 4.47 -9.69 21.52
N LYS A 127 4.46 -10.72 20.71
CA LYS A 127 4.06 -12.07 21.07
C LYS A 127 5.13 -13.04 20.61
N VAL A 128 5.63 -13.86 21.52
CA VAL A 128 6.58 -14.93 21.20
C VAL A 128 5.82 -16.07 20.52
N ILE A 129 6.13 -16.32 19.24
CA ILE A 129 5.60 -17.47 18.49
C ILE A 129 6.50 -18.69 18.70
N LYS A 130 7.82 -18.46 18.66
CA LYS A 130 8.85 -19.46 18.93
C LYS A 130 9.94 -18.80 19.79
N ALA A 131 10.28 -19.40 20.89
CA ALA A 131 11.41 -18.96 21.72
C ALA A 131 12.74 -19.43 21.10
N GLY A 132 13.72 -18.55 21.08
CA GLY A 132 15.11 -18.84 20.78
C GLY A 132 15.93 -18.88 22.06
N GLU A 133 17.12 -19.48 21.97
CA GLU A 133 18.05 -19.62 23.08
C GLU A 133 19.42 -18.93 22.82
N GLY A 134 19.55 -18.31 21.64
CA GLY A 134 20.79 -17.64 21.24
C GLY A 134 21.00 -16.29 21.92
N PRO A 135 22.10 -15.60 21.63
CA PRO A 135 22.38 -14.27 22.15
C PRO A 135 21.36 -13.25 21.65
N LYS A 136 21.21 -12.15 22.38
CA LYS A 136 20.43 -10.99 21.97
C LYS A 136 21.33 -9.98 21.23
N PRO A 137 20.87 -9.38 20.13
CA PRO A 137 21.65 -8.37 19.40
C PRO A 137 21.88 -7.10 20.22
N GLN A 138 22.99 -6.44 19.93
CA GLN A 138 23.25 -5.06 20.35
C GLN A 138 22.83 -4.07 19.25
N GLU A 139 22.67 -2.82 19.58
CA GLU A 139 22.22 -1.78 18.65
C GLU A 139 23.14 -1.57 17.43
N THR A 140 24.42 -1.87 17.59
CA THR A 140 25.44 -1.75 16.53
C THR A 140 25.56 -2.99 15.65
N ASP A 141 24.88 -4.07 16.00
CA ASP A 141 24.98 -5.32 15.27
C ASP A 141 24.22 -5.27 13.94
N ILE A 142 24.63 -6.14 13.01
CA ILE A 142 23.88 -6.48 11.82
C ILE A 142 23.10 -7.76 12.14
N VAL A 143 21.81 -7.73 11.91
CA VAL A 143 20.93 -8.89 12.11
C VAL A 143 20.47 -9.46 10.79
N LYS A 144 20.43 -10.80 10.71
CA LYS A 144 19.85 -11.54 9.58
C LYS A 144 18.50 -12.09 9.99
N VAL A 145 17.48 -11.75 9.24
CA VAL A 145 16.09 -12.05 9.58
C VAL A 145 15.28 -12.54 8.38
N ASN A 146 14.31 -13.39 8.64
CA ASN A 146 13.14 -13.49 7.81
C ASN A 146 12.04 -12.62 8.40
N TYR A 147 11.25 -11.96 7.56
CA TYR A 147 10.16 -11.14 8.06
C TYR A 147 9.04 -10.95 7.04
N LYS A 148 7.88 -10.62 7.57
CA LYS A 148 6.71 -10.17 6.84
C LYS A 148 6.08 -9.00 7.59
N GLY A 149 5.93 -7.85 6.91
CA GLY A 149 5.29 -6.66 7.44
C GLY A 149 3.90 -6.46 6.84
N THR A 150 2.90 -6.23 7.70
CA THR A 150 1.51 -5.97 7.31
C THR A 150 0.94 -4.75 8.01
N LEU A 151 -0.02 -4.09 7.37
CA LEU A 151 -0.89 -3.10 7.98
C LEU A 151 -1.97 -3.79 8.83
N LEU A 152 -2.74 -3.01 9.60
CA LEU A 152 -3.83 -3.53 10.44
C LEU A 152 -4.99 -4.16 9.65
N ASP A 153 -5.10 -3.90 8.36
CA ASP A 153 -6.09 -4.52 7.46
C ASP A 153 -5.59 -5.80 6.81
N GLY A 154 -4.36 -6.23 7.13
CA GLY A 154 -3.72 -7.40 6.58
C GLY A 154 -2.96 -7.15 5.27
N THR A 155 -2.98 -5.93 4.73
CA THR A 155 -2.20 -5.58 3.53
C THR A 155 -0.71 -5.76 3.80
N GLU A 156 -0.08 -6.67 3.09
CA GLU A 156 1.36 -6.88 3.16
C GLU A 156 2.08 -5.79 2.38
N PHE A 157 3.00 -5.09 3.04
CA PHE A 157 3.77 -4.01 2.42
C PHE A 157 5.23 -4.39 2.15
N ASP A 158 5.78 -5.36 2.87
CA ASP A 158 7.14 -5.86 2.65
C ASP A 158 7.31 -7.28 3.22
N SER A 159 8.19 -8.09 2.58
CA SER A 159 8.46 -9.46 3.00
C SER A 159 9.77 -9.99 2.42
N SER A 160 10.62 -10.57 3.26
CA SER A 160 11.82 -11.31 2.82
C SER A 160 11.42 -12.61 2.10
N TYR A 161 10.33 -13.23 2.52
CA TYR A 161 9.85 -14.47 1.90
C TYR A 161 9.48 -14.29 0.42
N LYS A 162 8.92 -13.13 0.04
CA LYS A 162 8.64 -12.81 -1.37
C LYS A 162 9.88 -12.58 -2.20
N ARG A 163 10.98 -12.15 -1.57
CA ARG A 163 12.28 -12.02 -2.24
C ARG A 163 13.02 -13.36 -2.35
N GLY A 164 12.59 -14.37 -1.59
CA GLY A 164 13.17 -15.71 -1.61
C GLY A 164 14.45 -15.88 -0.77
N GLU A 165 14.86 -14.84 -0.03
CA GLU A 165 16.07 -14.85 0.80
C GLU A 165 15.91 -14.01 2.06
N PRO A 166 16.58 -14.36 3.17
CA PRO A 166 16.66 -13.53 4.37
C PRO A 166 17.28 -12.17 4.07
N ALA A 167 16.91 -11.18 4.87
CA ALA A 167 17.45 -9.83 4.76
C ALA A 167 18.42 -9.53 5.91
N GLU A 168 19.42 -8.70 5.64
CA GLU A 168 20.39 -8.24 6.62
C GLU A 168 20.24 -6.74 6.86
N PHE A 169 20.18 -6.34 8.13
CA PHE A 169 19.98 -4.96 8.52
C PHE A 169 20.93 -4.55 9.65
N PRO A 170 21.65 -3.42 9.54
CA PRO A 170 22.23 -2.74 10.69
C PRO A 170 21.10 -2.30 11.63
N LEU A 171 21.12 -2.76 12.88
CA LEU A 171 19.99 -2.57 13.81
C LEU A 171 19.79 -1.11 14.21
N ASN A 172 20.80 -0.26 14.05
CA ASN A 172 20.73 1.20 14.24
C ASN A 172 20.23 1.98 13.01
N ARG A 173 19.85 1.29 11.90
CA ARG A 173 19.37 1.91 10.65
C ARG A 173 17.97 1.48 10.25
N VAL A 174 17.28 0.78 11.12
CA VAL A 174 15.87 0.39 10.94
C VAL A 174 14.96 1.31 11.73
N ILE A 175 13.65 1.13 11.62
CA ILE A 175 12.67 1.88 12.42
C ILE A 175 12.88 1.63 13.92
N PRO A 176 12.63 2.63 14.80
CA PRO A 176 12.88 2.51 16.24
C PRO A 176 12.21 1.28 16.87
N GLY A 177 11.01 0.94 16.41
CA GLY A 177 10.29 -0.25 16.86
C GLY A 177 11.05 -1.55 16.64
N TRP A 178 11.74 -1.68 15.50
CA TRP A 178 12.60 -2.84 15.21
C TRP A 178 13.84 -2.86 16.11
N THR A 179 14.57 -1.73 16.20
CA THR A 179 15.74 -1.64 17.06
C THR A 179 15.43 -2.07 18.49
N LYS A 180 14.33 -1.54 19.06
CA LYS A 180 13.94 -1.86 20.44
C LYS A 180 13.50 -3.32 20.60
N SER A 181 12.74 -3.85 19.66
CA SER A 181 12.23 -5.22 19.73
C SER A 181 13.32 -6.26 19.54
N LEU A 182 14.16 -6.09 18.51
CA LEU A 182 15.18 -7.10 18.19
C LEU A 182 16.31 -7.15 19.22
N LYS A 183 16.60 -6.07 19.93
CA LYS A 183 17.52 -6.07 21.08
C LYS A 183 17.03 -6.96 22.24
N GLU A 184 15.75 -7.21 22.33
CA GLU A 184 15.16 -8.10 23.33
C GLU A 184 14.93 -9.52 22.83
N MET A 185 15.09 -9.76 21.53
CA MET A 185 14.78 -11.01 20.86
C MET A 185 16.00 -11.92 20.79
N PRO A 186 16.01 -13.11 21.45
CA PRO A 186 17.09 -14.08 21.31
C PRO A 186 17.18 -14.64 19.89
N VAL A 187 18.37 -14.87 19.37
CA VAL A 187 18.58 -15.59 18.10
C VAL A 187 17.88 -16.95 18.13
N GLY A 188 17.25 -17.32 17.01
CA GLY A 188 16.42 -18.50 16.86
C GLY A 188 14.94 -18.30 17.24
N SER A 189 14.57 -17.09 17.71
CA SER A 189 13.18 -16.73 18.00
C SER A 189 12.40 -16.38 16.76
N THR A 190 11.07 -16.53 16.83
CA THR A 190 10.09 -15.93 15.95
C THR A 190 9.08 -15.13 16.78
N TRP A 191 8.98 -13.84 16.53
CA TRP A 191 8.05 -12.96 17.24
C TRP A 191 7.07 -12.31 16.28
N GLU A 192 5.86 -12.07 16.76
CA GLU A 192 4.92 -11.12 16.14
C GLU A 192 5.03 -9.81 16.92
N ILE A 193 5.40 -8.73 16.22
CA ILE A 193 5.71 -7.43 16.81
C ILE A 193 4.70 -6.41 16.30
N TYR A 194 4.09 -5.65 17.21
CA TYR A 194 3.10 -4.62 16.92
C TYR A 194 3.69 -3.26 17.25
N ILE A 195 3.90 -2.44 16.24
CA ILE A 195 4.67 -1.20 16.37
C ILE A 195 3.74 -0.01 16.15
N PRO A 196 3.55 0.84 17.19
CA PRO A 196 2.82 2.09 17.03
C PRO A 196 3.51 3.01 16.03
N SER A 197 2.75 3.88 15.38
CA SER A 197 3.22 4.69 14.25
C SER A 197 4.40 5.60 14.56
N ASP A 198 4.49 6.13 15.77
CA ASP A 198 5.58 6.99 16.25
C ASP A 198 6.91 6.24 16.44
N GLN A 199 6.86 4.91 16.54
CA GLN A 199 8.02 4.02 16.54
C GLN A 199 8.29 3.40 15.15
N ALA A 200 7.57 3.85 14.12
CA ALA A 200 7.66 3.40 12.73
C ALA A 200 7.87 4.59 11.77
N TYR A 201 6.93 4.84 10.86
CA TYR A 201 7.05 5.89 9.84
C TYR A 201 6.34 7.20 10.19
N GLY A 202 5.63 7.26 11.32
CA GLY A 202 5.00 8.47 11.86
C GLY A 202 3.94 9.10 10.94
N PRO A 203 3.73 10.44 11.11
CA PRO A 203 2.63 11.13 10.42
C PRO A 203 2.84 11.31 8.92
N ARG A 204 4.01 11.02 8.40
CA ARG A 204 4.28 11.10 6.95
C ARG A 204 4.04 9.80 6.23
N GLY A 205 4.16 8.65 6.93
CA GLY A 205 4.21 7.34 6.30
C GLY A 205 5.49 7.14 5.48
N GLY A 206 5.51 6.14 4.59
CA GLY A 206 6.65 5.88 3.71
C GLY A 206 6.35 4.78 2.69
N GLY A 207 6.58 5.04 1.40
CA GLY A 207 6.27 4.08 0.34
C GLY A 207 4.80 3.63 0.37
N PRO A 208 4.50 2.34 0.50
CA PRO A 208 3.14 1.83 0.57
C PRO A 208 2.45 2.05 1.93
N ILE A 209 3.19 2.52 2.94
CA ILE A 209 2.70 2.72 4.31
C ILE A 209 2.12 4.13 4.42
N GLY A 210 0.83 4.22 4.73
CA GLY A 210 0.13 5.48 4.92
C GLY A 210 0.56 6.23 6.19
N PRO A 211 0.05 7.46 6.37
CA PRO A 211 0.35 8.28 7.53
C PRO A 211 -0.21 7.63 8.81
N ASN A 212 0.58 7.63 9.89
CA ASN A 212 0.23 7.10 11.21
C ASN A 212 -0.27 5.64 11.23
N GLU A 213 0.18 4.81 10.29
CA GLU A 213 -0.12 3.38 10.32
C GLU A 213 0.59 2.68 11.48
N THR A 214 -0.15 1.88 12.22
CA THR A 214 0.41 0.88 13.15
C THR A 214 0.78 -0.35 12.34
N LEU A 215 1.97 -0.89 12.57
CA LEU A 215 2.51 -1.99 11.80
C LEU A 215 2.53 -3.28 12.59
N ILE A 216 2.33 -4.39 11.89
CA ILE A 216 2.50 -5.74 12.42
C ILE A 216 3.62 -6.41 11.64
N PHE A 217 4.59 -6.95 12.35
CA PHE A 217 5.66 -7.73 11.76
C PHE A 217 5.71 -9.11 12.38
N GLU A 218 5.76 -10.13 11.56
CA GLU A 218 6.29 -11.42 11.93
C GLU A 218 7.78 -11.44 11.61
N VAL A 219 8.64 -11.66 12.59
CA VAL A 219 10.10 -11.65 12.44
C VAL A 219 10.70 -12.90 13.00
N GLU A 220 11.51 -13.60 12.22
CA GLU A 220 12.39 -14.68 12.63
C GLU A 220 13.83 -14.17 12.66
N LEU A 221 14.43 -14.10 13.85
CA LEU A 221 15.82 -13.70 14.02
C LEU A 221 16.75 -14.91 13.83
N LEU A 222 17.42 -14.96 12.69
CA LEU A 222 18.25 -16.11 12.31
C LEU A 222 19.64 -16.03 12.91
N GLU A 223 20.29 -14.84 12.82
CA GLU A 223 21.71 -14.69 13.13
C GLU A 223 22.05 -13.25 13.48
N ILE A 224 23.09 -13.06 14.30
CA ILE A 224 23.82 -11.81 14.46
C ILE A 224 25.05 -11.91 13.58
N VAL A 225 25.10 -11.11 12.50
CA VAL A 225 26.21 -11.08 11.56
C VAL A 225 27.30 -10.19 12.15
N SER A 226 28.42 -10.80 12.55
CA SER A 226 29.55 -10.02 13.08
C SER A 226 30.25 -9.25 11.97
N PRO A 227 30.56 -7.95 12.16
CA PRO A 227 31.29 -7.17 11.15
C PRO A 227 32.71 -7.69 10.83
N GLU A 228 33.22 -8.64 11.59
CA GLU A 228 34.59 -9.15 11.48
C GLU A 228 34.75 -10.45 10.66
N ALA A 229 33.67 -11.07 10.18
CA ALA A 229 33.76 -12.36 9.48
C ALA A 229 34.31 -12.27 8.05
N ASP A 230 34.32 -11.09 7.41
CA ASP A 230 34.75 -10.89 6.02
C ASP A 230 36.17 -10.33 5.85
N LYS A 231 37.00 -10.37 6.90
CA LYS A 231 38.43 -10.00 6.80
C LYS A 231 39.34 -11.21 7.02
N LYS A 232 39.22 -12.21 6.15
CA LYS A 232 40.27 -13.22 5.97
C LYS A 232 40.40 -13.61 4.49
#